data_791a924eed2e74f469fd978deb299601
#
_entry.id   791a924eed2e74f469fd978deb299601
#
_cell.length_a   1.000
_cell.length_b   1.000
_cell.length_c   1.000
_cell.angle_alpha   90.00
_cell.angle_beta   90.00
_cell.angle_gamma   90.00
#
_symmetry.space_group_name_H-M   'P 1'
#
loop_
_entity.id
_entity.type
_entity.pdbx_description
1 polymer ?
#
loop_
_entity_poly.entity_id
_entity_poly.type
_entity_poly.pdbx_seq_one_letter_code
_entity_poly.pdbx_strand_id
1 'polypeptide(L)'
;MKKVLFSLIAVLGLTTAVFAYNYDTNLPLPGNSIADAKLQENTLFTAYMFAHRVASPDCKDFAIVDTSVSKERVDNKWQEVWTIKACTKTATVPINFELKEEGGMYAIDPMGVRVTSSN
;
A
#
# COMPACT_ATOMS: atom_id res chain seq x y z
N MET A 1 31.53 -21.22 -16.87
CA MET A 1 31.41 -20.78 -16.66
C MET A 1 31.27 -20.33 -16.58
N LYS A 2 30.92 -20.15 -16.37
CA LYS A 2 30.62 -19.50 -16.13
C LYS A 2 30.36 -18.80 -15.78
N LYS A 3 30.20 -18.63 -15.60
CA LYS A 3 29.93 -17.75 -15.20
C LYS A 3 29.72 -16.86 -15.34
N VAL A 4 29.69 -16.77 -15.56
CA VAL A 4 29.49 -15.70 -15.62
C VAL A 4 28.93 -15.24 -15.87
N LEU A 5 28.70 -15.23 -16.05
CA LEU A 5 28.21 -14.47 -16.19
C LEU A 5 27.63 -14.07 -15.99
N PHE A 6 27.43 -14.11 -15.80
CA PHE A 6 26.87 -13.41 -15.45
C PHE A 6 26.79 -12.61 -15.31
N SER A 7 27.22 -12.69 -15.18
CA SER A 7 27.06 -11.64 -14.98
C SER A 7 26.52 -10.98 -15.43
N LEU A 8 26.22 -11.11 -15.77
CA LEU A 8 25.77 -10.38 -16.16
C LEU A 8 25.05 -10.02 -15.91
N ILE A 9 25.00 -10.52 -15.80
CA ILE A 9 24.17 -10.01 -15.39
C ILE A 9 24.13 -9.05 -14.82
N ALA A 10 24.67 -9.14 -14.62
CA ALA A 10 24.58 -8.08 -13.87
C ALA A 10 24.35 -6.91 -14.51
N VAL A 11 24.64 -6.83 -15.07
CA VAL A 11 24.33 -5.82 -15.53
C VAL A 11 23.15 -5.29 -15.59
N LEU A 12 22.65 -5.81 -15.50
CA LEU A 12 21.43 -5.34 -15.42
C LEU A 12 21.04 -4.85 -14.11
N GLY A 13 21.76 -5.06 -13.14
CA GLY A 13 21.42 -4.61 -11.82
C GLY A 13 21.16 -3.16 -11.69
N LEU A 14 21.84 -2.39 -12.48
CA LEU A 14 21.66 -0.96 -12.33
C LEU A 14 20.31 -0.50 -12.79
N THR A 15 19.70 -1.15 -13.73
CA THR A 15 18.39 -0.70 -14.15
C THR A 15 17.34 -0.92 -13.09
N THR A 16 17.49 -1.98 -12.29
CA THR A 16 16.49 -2.20 -11.26
C THR A 16 16.53 -1.14 -10.20
N ALA A 17 17.68 -0.55 -9.93
CA ALA A 17 17.75 0.49 -8.93
C ALA A 17 16.88 1.67 -9.28
N VAL A 18 16.69 1.94 -10.55
CA VAL A 18 15.86 3.07 -10.97
C VAL A 18 14.42 2.89 -10.58
N PHE A 19 13.96 1.66 -10.49
CA PHE A 19 12.58 1.37 -10.20
C PHE A 19 12.35 0.94 -8.76
N ALA A 20 13.34 1.14 -7.90
CA ALA A 20 13.24 0.68 -6.53
C ALA A 20 12.49 1.67 -5.68
N TYR A 21 11.21 1.43 -5.52
CA TYR A 21 10.41 2.13 -4.53
C TYR A 21 10.41 1.31 -3.26
N ASN A 22 10.49 1.99 -2.14
CA ASN A 22 10.49 1.34 -0.84
C ASN A 22 9.09 1.40 -0.27
N TYR A 23 8.42 0.26 -0.26
CA TYR A 23 7.11 0.14 0.36
C TYR A 23 7.27 -0.67 1.63
N ASP A 24 6.81 -0.11 2.74
CA ASP A 24 6.83 -0.84 4.01
C ASP A 24 5.75 -1.91 3.95
N THR A 25 6.17 -3.16 3.95
CA THR A 25 5.26 -4.29 3.83
C THR A 25 5.16 -5.10 5.12
N ASN A 26 5.57 -4.52 6.23
CA ASN A 26 5.50 -5.20 7.52
C ASN A 26 4.05 -5.38 7.95
N LEU A 27 3.74 -6.58 8.41
CA LEU A 27 2.41 -6.93 8.88
C LEU A 27 2.49 -7.46 10.30
N PRO A 28 1.45 -7.23 11.11
CA PRO A 28 0.22 -6.52 10.78
C PRO A 28 0.46 -5.03 10.66
N LEU A 29 -0.42 -4.35 9.95
CA LEU A 29 -0.31 -2.91 9.78
C LEU A 29 -0.61 -2.20 11.09
N PRO A 30 -0.02 -1.01 11.30
CA PRO A 30 -0.30 -0.25 12.53
C PRO A 30 -1.74 0.26 12.53
N GLY A 31 -2.24 0.55 13.73
CA GLY A 31 -3.57 1.09 13.89
C GLY A 31 -4.58 0.03 14.26
N ASN A 32 -5.80 0.20 13.79
CA ASN A 32 -6.94 -0.59 14.24
C ASN A 32 -7.63 -1.35 13.12
N SER A 33 -6.89 -1.73 12.08
CA SER A 33 -7.48 -2.52 10.99
C SER A 33 -8.07 -3.82 11.52
N ILE A 34 -9.26 -4.15 11.04
CA ILE A 34 -9.87 -5.43 11.37
C ILE A 34 -9.77 -6.42 10.21
N ALA A 35 -9.08 -6.03 9.14
CA ALA A 35 -8.74 -6.97 8.07
C ALA A 35 -7.66 -7.92 8.57
N ASP A 36 -7.77 -9.20 8.21
CA ASP A 36 -6.74 -10.14 8.63
C ASP A 36 -5.45 -9.91 7.82
N ALA A 37 -4.38 -10.58 8.22
CA ALA A 37 -3.09 -10.33 7.62
C ALA A 37 -3.08 -10.60 6.12
N LYS A 38 -3.80 -11.62 5.68
CA LYS A 38 -3.84 -11.95 4.26
C LYS A 38 -4.55 -10.86 3.47
N LEU A 39 -5.65 -10.36 4.00
CA LEU A 39 -6.40 -9.30 3.34
C LEU A 39 -5.60 -8.00 3.35
N GLN A 40 -4.90 -7.70 4.44
CA GLN A 40 -3.99 -6.56 4.48
C GLN A 40 -2.92 -6.70 3.39
N GLU A 41 -2.33 -7.87 3.29
CA GLU A 41 -1.28 -8.10 2.30
C GLU A 41 -1.80 -7.91 0.87
N ASN A 42 -2.99 -8.45 0.60
CA ASN A 42 -3.57 -8.33 -0.74
C ASN A 42 -3.91 -6.90 -1.10
N THR A 43 -4.18 -6.06 -0.11
CA THR A 43 -4.65 -4.70 -0.32
C THR A 43 -3.52 -3.69 -0.41
N LEU A 44 -2.42 -3.97 0.27
CA LEU A 44 -1.46 -2.90 0.54
C LEU A 44 -0.79 -2.32 -0.71
N PHE A 45 -0.48 -3.12 -1.70
CA PHE A 45 0.16 -2.58 -2.89
C PHE A 45 -0.77 -1.68 -3.68
N THR A 46 -2.05 -2.03 -3.74
CA THR A 46 -3.01 -1.16 -4.41
C THR A 46 -3.13 0.16 -3.66
N ALA A 47 -3.16 0.11 -2.33
CA ALA A 47 -3.21 1.34 -1.54
C ALA A 47 -1.97 2.20 -1.78
N TYR A 48 -0.79 1.58 -1.81
CA TYR A 48 0.44 2.31 -2.11
C TYR A 48 0.42 2.93 -3.50
N MET A 49 -0.15 2.24 -4.48
CA MET A 49 -0.21 2.79 -5.83
C MET A 49 -1.08 4.04 -5.88
N PHE A 50 -2.18 4.06 -5.15
CA PHE A 50 -2.98 5.27 -5.07
C PHE A 50 -2.23 6.41 -4.40
N ALA A 51 -1.53 6.11 -3.31
CA ALA A 51 -0.75 7.14 -2.63
C ALA A 51 0.36 7.68 -3.53
N HIS A 52 1.04 6.79 -4.26
CA HIS A 52 2.11 7.22 -5.16
C HIS A 52 1.57 8.15 -6.24
N ARG A 53 0.42 7.79 -6.80
CA ARG A 53 -0.13 8.57 -7.90
C ARG A 53 -0.59 9.95 -7.47
N VAL A 54 -1.20 10.05 -6.29
CA VAL A 54 -1.83 11.31 -5.90
C VAL A 54 -0.97 12.15 -4.97
N ALA A 55 -0.07 11.53 -4.21
CA ALA A 55 0.69 12.27 -3.21
C ALA A 55 1.97 12.84 -3.78
N SER A 56 2.81 11.99 -4.34
CA SER A 56 4.11 12.46 -4.82
C SER A 56 4.67 11.46 -5.81
N PRO A 57 4.57 11.74 -7.11
CA PRO A 57 5.12 10.84 -8.12
C PRO A 57 6.63 10.62 -7.96
N ASP A 58 7.32 11.58 -7.36
CA ASP A 58 8.76 11.49 -7.22
C ASP A 58 9.21 10.84 -5.92
N CYS A 59 8.28 10.56 -5.03
CA CYS A 59 8.62 9.93 -3.76
C CYS A 59 8.94 8.47 -3.97
N LYS A 60 9.94 7.98 -3.24
CA LYS A 60 10.34 6.58 -3.33
C LYS A 60 10.13 5.81 -2.04
N ASP A 61 9.74 6.49 -0.97
CA ASP A 61 9.58 5.85 0.33
C ASP A 61 8.14 6.01 0.80
N PHE A 62 7.46 4.88 0.98
CA PHE A 62 6.05 4.86 1.35
C PHE A 62 5.86 3.93 2.54
N ALA A 63 5.06 4.36 3.49
CA ALA A 63 4.72 3.52 4.64
C ALA A 63 3.29 3.79 5.08
N ILE A 64 2.55 2.72 5.32
CA ILE A 64 1.25 2.85 5.97
C ILE A 64 1.54 3.07 7.45
N VAL A 65 1.14 4.23 7.95
CA VAL A 65 1.47 4.62 9.33
C VAL A 65 0.29 4.50 10.27
N ASP A 66 -0.90 4.31 9.75
CA ASP A 66 -2.09 4.14 10.58
C ASP A 66 -3.21 3.54 9.77
N THR A 67 -4.09 2.82 10.44
CA THR A 67 -5.32 2.30 9.86
C THR A 67 -6.44 2.52 10.85
N SER A 68 -7.63 2.87 10.36
CA SER A 68 -8.78 3.07 11.23
C SER A 68 -10.03 2.58 10.54
N VAL A 69 -10.98 2.09 11.33
CA VAL A 69 -12.27 1.64 10.82
C VAL A 69 -13.17 2.87 10.74
N SER A 70 -13.57 3.23 9.55
CA SER A 70 -14.43 4.39 9.34
C SER A 70 -15.90 4.03 9.28
N LYS A 71 -16.20 2.78 8.87
CA LYS A 71 -17.56 2.26 8.93
C LYS A 71 -17.52 0.88 9.53
N GLU A 72 -18.29 0.68 10.59
CA GLU A 72 -18.31 -0.57 11.33
C GLU A 72 -18.77 -1.72 10.45
N ARG A 73 -18.31 -2.91 10.79
CA ARG A 73 -18.64 -4.09 10.02
C ARG A 73 -20.10 -4.46 10.17
N VAL A 74 -20.82 -4.55 9.05
CA VAL A 74 -22.19 -4.98 8.97
C VAL A 74 -22.32 -5.91 7.77
N ASP A 75 -22.84 -7.11 7.99
CA ASP A 75 -23.03 -8.10 6.91
C ASP A 75 -21.75 -8.38 6.16
N ASN A 76 -20.65 -8.53 6.90
CA ASN A 76 -19.34 -8.83 6.34
C ASN A 76 -18.76 -7.72 5.47
N LYS A 77 -19.28 -6.50 5.61
CA LYS A 77 -18.77 -5.33 4.88
C LYS A 77 -18.42 -4.24 5.88
N TRP A 78 -17.30 -3.55 5.60
CA TRP A 78 -16.89 -2.43 6.43
C TRP A 78 -15.98 -1.53 5.60
N GLN A 79 -15.61 -0.39 6.17
CA GLN A 79 -14.70 0.52 5.52
C GLN A 79 -13.59 0.91 6.48
N GLU A 80 -12.37 0.98 5.96
CA GLU A 80 -11.23 1.50 6.71
C GLU A 80 -10.63 2.65 5.94
N VAL A 81 -9.93 3.50 6.67
CA VAL A 81 -9.09 4.54 6.08
C VAL A 81 -7.66 4.23 6.47
N TRP A 82 -6.83 4.06 5.46
CA TRP A 82 -5.41 3.80 5.68
C TRP A 82 -4.64 5.08 5.42
N THR A 83 -3.76 5.43 6.36
CA THR A 83 -2.95 6.63 6.28
C THR A 83 -1.56 6.24 5.80
N ILE A 84 -1.13 6.79 4.69
CA ILE A 84 0.12 6.43 4.04
C ILE A 84 1.01 7.66 3.99
N LYS A 85 2.21 7.53 4.55
CA LYS A 85 3.19 8.61 4.47
C LYS A 85 4.03 8.42 3.21
N ALA A 86 4.14 9.49 2.44
CA ALA A 86 4.89 9.49 1.19
C ALA A 86 5.77 10.73 1.18
N CYS A 87 6.99 10.60 1.69
CA CYS A 87 7.94 11.70 1.83
C CYS A 87 7.36 12.79 2.74
N THR A 88 7.12 14.00 2.22
CA THR A 88 6.55 15.08 3.02
C THR A 88 5.04 15.13 2.94
N LYS A 89 4.42 14.16 2.31
CA LYS A 89 2.97 14.17 2.15
C LYS A 89 2.36 12.99 2.85
N THR A 90 1.09 13.12 3.16
CA THR A 90 0.31 12.06 3.78
C THR A 90 -0.96 11.88 2.97
N ALA A 91 -1.23 10.66 2.58
CA ALA A 91 -2.44 10.32 1.84
C ALA A 91 -3.33 9.46 2.74
N THR A 92 -4.62 9.75 2.74
CA THR A 92 -5.61 8.89 3.40
C THR A 92 -6.42 8.22 2.31
N VAL A 93 -6.51 6.90 2.40
CA VAL A 93 -7.10 6.09 1.35
C VAL A 93 -8.26 5.28 1.96
N PRO A 94 -9.51 5.59 1.54
CA PRO A 94 -10.65 4.81 2.02
C PRO A 94 -10.74 3.50 1.26
N ILE A 95 -10.94 2.42 1.99
CA ILE A 95 -10.96 1.09 1.42
C ILE A 95 -12.22 0.38 1.91
N ASN A 96 -13.01 -0.10 0.98
CA ASN A 96 -14.19 -0.90 1.27
C ASN A 96 -13.79 -2.36 1.25
N PHE A 97 -14.11 -3.07 2.33
CA PHE A 97 -13.79 -4.48 2.48
C PHE A 97 -15.08 -5.30 2.53
N GLU A 98 -14.98 -6.51 2.02
CA GLU A 98 -16.07 -7.46 2.11
C GLU A 98 -15.51 -8.86 2.24
N LEU A 99 -16.05 -9.64 3.17
CA LEU A 99 -15.68 -11.05 3.32
C LEU A 99 -16.68 -11.91 2.57
N LYS A 100 -16.15 -12.81 1.76
CA LYS A 100 -16.95 -13.79 1.02
C LYS A 100 -16.45 -15.18 1.37
N GLU A 101 -17.16 -16.20 0.91
CA GLU A 101 -16.79 -17.58 1.20
C GLU A 101 -15.39 -17.91 0.71
N GLU A 102 -15.02 -17.36 -0.43
CA GLU A 102 -13.71 -17.62 -1.02
C GLU A 102 -12.62 -16.70 -0.47
N GLY A 103 -12.96 -15.77 0.40
CA GLY A 103 -11.96 -14.88 0.99
C GLY A 103 -12.37 -13.44 1.01
N GLY A 104 -11.49 -12.58 1.48
CA GLY A 104 -11.75 -11.16 1.57
C GLY A 104 -11.54 -10.45 0.25
N MET A 105 -12.32 -9.42 0.03
CA MET A 105 -12.21 -8.57 -1.15
C MET A 105 -12.08 -7.13 -0.70
N TYR A 106 -11.46 -6.32 -1.54
CA TYR A 106 -11.33 -4.89 -1.23
C TYR A 106 -11.59 -4.07 -2.48
N ALA A 107 -12.02 -2.83 -2.25
CA ALA A 107 -12.17 -1.84 -3.33
C ALA A 107 -11.81 -0.49 -2.76
N ILE A 108 -10.93 0.22 -3.44
CA ILE A 108 -10.53 1.55 -3.00
C ILE A 108 -11.47 2.57 -3.61
N ASP A 109 -11.91 3.52 -2.79
CA ASP A 109 -12.74 4.63 -3.24
C ASP A 109 -11.83 5.75 -3.72
N PRO A 110 -11.61 5.88 -5.03
CA PRO A 110 -10.66 6.87 -5.54
C PRO A 110 -11.12 8.31 -5.28
N MET A 111 -12.42 8.52 -5.19
CA MET A 111 -12.94 9.85 -4.94
C MET A 111 -12.74 10.31 -3.52
N GLY A 112 -12.47 9.38 -2.62
CA GLY A 112 -12.26 9.69 -1.21
C GLY A 112 -10.81 9.85 -0.82
N VAL A 113 -9.87 9.64 -1.72
CA VAL A 113 -8.45 9.77 -1.39
C VAL A 113 -8.13 11.24 -1.18
N ARG A 114 -7.45 11.54 -0.06
CA ARG A 114 -7.07 12.90 0.31
C ARG A 114 -5.58 12.96 0.55
N VAL A 115 -4.98 14.08 0.21
CA VAL A 115 -3.54 14.28 0.38
C VAL A 115 -3.32 15.57 1.14
N THR A 116 -2.44 15.51 2.14
CA THR A 116 -2.02 16.70 2.89
C THR A 116 -0.50 16.75 2.88
N SER A 117 0.01 17.97 2.93
CA SER A 117 1.45 18.17 3.06
C SER A 117 1.78 18.35 4.52
N SER A 118 2.86 17.68 4.95
CA SER A 118 3.32 17.88 6.32
C SER A 118 4.46 18.89 6.28
N ASN A 119 4.21 20.03 6.74
CA ASN A 119 5.22 21.05 6.80
C ASN A 119 5.32 21.54 8.19
#